data_9cf5044dde9c9ce4954562990077b748
#
_entry.id   9cf5044dde9c9ce4954562990077b748
#
_cell.length_a   1.000
_cell.length_b   1.000
_cell.length_c   1.000
_cell.angle_alpha   90.00
_cell.angle_beta   90.00
_cell.angle_gamma   90.00
#
_symmetry.space_group_name_H-M   'P 1'
#
loop_
_entity.id
_entity.type
_entity.pdbx_description
1 polymer ?
#
loop_
_entity_poly.entity_id
_entity_poly.type
_entity_poly.pdbx_seq_one_letter_code
_entity_poly.pdbx_strand_id
1 'polypeptide(L)'
;IFPYWEGKTVVDHWRKQLPEWVAKLALKTGMVDADIKTQSPPGEVAPYWAMILGKGWGGLIKEAQEYMKPLSDTEPDQADKIDFYRGSIISMEAMGIYSRRVAQVARDAAQKTPEAKRKAELEKIAANCEWLATEPPRDFWEAIQFIWLILVGCMAEGNAPSYSPGRVDQLLWPYFENHINEGKITVAFALELIEAFCVKTAESTWLLSENAAMYFAGYQPFHTLNV
;
A
#
# COMPACT_ATOMS: atom_id res chain seq x y z
N ILE A 1 -3.12 -12.99 -14.32
CA ILE A 1 -3.65 -13.03 -12.93
C ILE A 1 -5.15 -13.34 -12.98
N PHE A 2 -5.96 -12.53 -13.69
CA PHE A 2 -7.41 -12.69 -13.73
C PHE A 2 -7.89 -14.09 -14.12
N PRO A 3 -7.42 -14.73 -15.20
CA PRO A 3 -7.92 -16.06 -15.59
C PRO A 3 -7.71 -17.14 -14.52
N TYR A 4 -6.67 -17.02 -13.70
CA TYR A 4 -6.44 -17.96 -12.60
C TYR A 4 -7.49 -17.83 -11.50
N TRP A 5 -7.91 -16.62 -11.19
CA TRP A 5 -8.84 -16.32 -10.10
C TRP A 5 -10.31 -16.38 -10.50
N GLU A 6 -10.61 -16.53 -11.80
CA GLU A 6 -11.98 -16.62 -12.29
C GLU A 6 -12.72 -17.79 -11.62
N GLY A 7 -13.84 -17.50 -10.99
CA GLY A 7 -14.64 -18.47 -10.24
C GLY A 7 -14.04 -18.95 -8.90
N LYS A 8 -12.89 -18.41 -8.48
CA LYS A 8 -12.17 -18.78 -7.24
C LYS A 8 -12.07 -17.65 -6.22
N THR A 9 -12.63 -16.50 -6.52
CA THR A 9 -12.60 -15.36 -5.60
C THR A 9 -13.54 -15.58 -4.41
N VAL A 10 -13.32 -14.83 -3.32
CA VAL A 10 -14.24 -14.81 -2.17
C VAL A 10 -15.66 -14.46 -2.61
N VAL A 11 -15.79 -13.51 -3.54
CA VAL A 11 -17.08 -13.11 -4.13
C VAL A 11 -17.76 -14.29 -4.86
N ASP A 12 -17.00 -15.01 -5.69
CA ASP A 12 -17.53 -16.18 -6.42
C ASP A 12 -17.98 -17.28 -5.46
N HIS A 13 -17.19 -17.52 -4.41
CA HIS A 13 -17.53 -18.53 -3.39
C HIS A 13 -18.81 -18.13 -2.63
N TRP A 14 -18.88 -16.89 -2.19
CA TRP A 14 -20.05 -16.37 -1.48
C TRP A 14 -21.31 -16.39 -2.35
N ARG A 15 -21.23 -15.94 -3.60
CA ARG A 15 -22.37 -15.95 -4.53
C ARG A 15 -22.93 -17.34 -4.78
N LYS A 16 -22.08 -18.37 -4.81
CA LYS A 16 -22.51 -19.77 -4.96
C LYS A 16 -23.31 -20.30 -3.77
N GLN A 17 -23.17 -19.68 -2.60
CA GLN A 17 -23.90 -20.08 -1.39
C GLN A 17 -25.25 -19.38 -1.25
N LEU A 18 -25.50 -18.33 -2.01
CA LEU A 18 -26.75 -17.60 -1.96
C LEU A 18 -27.86 -18.37 -2.66
N PRO A 19 -29.10 -18.42 -2.09
CA PRO A 19 -30.27 -18.84 -2.83
C PRO A 19 -30.42 -17.99 -4.09
N GLU A 20 -30.85 -18.65 -5.19
CA GLU A 20 -30.94 -17.99 -6.50
C GLU A 20 -31.80 -16.72 -6.48
N TRP A 21 -32.92 -16.76 -5.72
CA TRP A 21 -33.81 -15.61 -5.58
C TRP A 21 -33.12 -14.42 -4.87
N VAL A 22 -32.24 -14.68 -3.90
CA VAL A 22 -31.46 -13.62 -3.22
C VAL A 22 -30.47 -12.99 -4.20
N ALA A 23 -29.75 -13.82 -4.95
CA ALA A 23 -28.80 -13.34 -5.95
C ALA A 23 -29.49 -12.51 -7.05
N LYS A 24 -30.67 -12.96 -7.53
CA LYS A 24 -31.42 -12.28 -8.60
C LYS A 24 -32.15 -11.02 -8.12
N LEU A 25 -32.79 -11.07 -6.97
CA LEU A 25 -33.67 -10.00 -6.51
C LEU A 25 -32.93 -8.99 -5.63
N ALA A 26 -32.28 -9.44 -4.57
CA ALA A 26 -31.68 -8.56 -3.58
C ALA A 26 -30.49 -7.77 -4.14
N LEU A 27 -29.59 -8.46 -4.84
CA LEU A 27 -28.42 -7.81 -5.46
C LEU A 27 -28.81 -6.92 -6.64
N LYS A 28 -29.78 -7.36 -7.46
CA LYS A 28 -30.20 -6.59 -8.64
C LYS A 28 -31.01 -5.35 -8.29
N THR A 29 -31.75 -5.37 -7.18
CA THR A 29 -32.57 -4.23 -6.74
C THR A 29 -31.84 -3.29 -5.79
N GLY A 30 -30.65 -3.68 -5.31
CA GLY A 30 -29.89 -2.92 -4.32
C GLY A 30 -30.54 -2.91 -2.92
N MET A 31 -31.54 -3.74 -2.67
CA MET A 31 -32.18 -3.83 -1.34
C MET A 31 -31.27 -4.43 -0.28
N VAL A 32 -30.34 -5.28 -0.70
CA VAL A 32 -29.28 -5.84 0.14
C VAL A 32 -27.97 -5.73 -0.63
N ASP A 33 -27.05 -4.97 -0.14
CA ASP A 33 -25.70 -4.87 -0.69
C ASP A 33 -24.71 -5.54 0.25
N ALA A 34 -24.15 -6.66 -0.20
CA ALA A 34 -23.02 -7.31 0.44
C ALA A 34 -21.76 -7.29 -0.45
N ASP A 35 -21.86 -6.74 -1.66
CA ASP A 35 -20.78 -6.71 -2.63
C ASP A 35 -19.58 -5.91 -2.11
N ILE A 36 -19.80 -4.83 -1.38
CA ILE A 36 -18.73 -4.00 -0.80
C ILE A 36 -17.84 -4.84 0.12
N LYS A 37 -18.45 -5.59 1.04
CA LYS A 37 -17.69 -6.42 2.00
C LYS A 37 -16.96 -7.59 1.34
N THR A 38 -17.46 -8.08 0.22
CA THR A 38 -16.81 -9.15 -0.54
C THR A 38 -15.73 -8.65 -1.50
N GLN A 39 -15.83 -7.40 -1.96
CA GLN A 39 -14.84 -6.76 -2.83
C GLN A 39 -13.71 -6.09 -2.05
N SER A 40 -13.97 -5.68 -0.81
CA SER A 40 -13.03 -5.03 0.07
C SER A 40 -13.01 -5.71 1.45
N PRO A 41 -12.59 -6.99 1.52
CA PRO A 41 -12.63 -7.76 2.76
C PRO A 41 -11.85 -7.12 3.92
N PRO A 42 -10.71 -6.44 3.71
CA PRO A 42 -9.99 -5.79 4.81
C PRO A 42 -10.76 -4.64 5.46
N GLY A 43 -11.71 -4.02 4.71
CA GLY A 43 -12.37 -2.81 5.18
C GLY A 43 -11.40 -1.62 5.25
N GLU A 44 -11.40 -0.93 6.38
CA GLU A 44 -10.51 0.20 6.64
C GLU A 44 -9.28 -0.27 7.43
N VAL A 45 -8.09 0.09 6.95
CA VAL A 45 -6.81 -0.37 7.50
C VAL A 45 -5.91 0.80 7.84
N ALA A 46 -5.32 0.77 9.02
CA ALA A 46 -4.24 1.67 9.43
C ALA A 46 -2.98 0.81 9.66
N PRO A 47 -2.01 0.82 8.75
CA PRO A 47 -0.75 0.10 8.94
C PRO A 47 0.02 0.59 10.18
N TYR A 48 0.83 -0.28 10.78
CA TYR A 48 1.68 0.12 11.89
C TYR A 48 2.93 0.88 11.38
N TRP A 49 2.70 2.13 11.02
CA TRP A 49 3.66 2.99 10.33
C TRP A 49 4.99 3.14 11.06
N ALA A 50 4.99 3.33 12.38
CA ALA A 50 6.22 3.50 13.14
C ALA A 50 7.16 2.31 13.01
N MET A 51 6.63 1.09 12.99
CA MET A 51 7.41 -0.11 12.80
C MET A 51 7.95 -0.22 11.37
N ILE A 52 7.11 0.06 10.38
CA ILE A 52 7.46 -0.07 8.97
C ILE A 52 8.51 0.98 8.58
N LEU A 53 8.29 2.24 8.95
CA LEU A 53 9.24 3.33 8.71
C LEU A 53 10.57 3.13 9.45
N GLY A 54 10.53 2.52 10.64
CA GLY A 54 11.73 2.30 11.43
C GLY A 54 12.60 1.12 10.97
N LYS A 55 12.01 0.12 10.32
CA LYS A 55 12.72 -1.13 9.97
C LYS A 55 12.91 -1.35 8.48
N GLY A 56 12.05 -0.77 7.65
CA GLY A 56 11.97 -1.11 6.22
C GLY A 56 11.56 -2.57 5.99
N TRP A 57 11.44 -2.97 4.75
CA TRP A 57 11.05 -4.35 4.40
C TRP A 57 12.11 -5.36 4.82
N GLY A 58 13.39 -5.04 4.59
CA GLY A 58 14.50 -5.93 4.94
C GLY A 58 14.61 -6.22 6.44
N GLY A 59 14.39 -5.20 7.28
CA GLY A 59 14.36 -5.36 8.72
C GLY A 59 13.21 -6.23 9.21
N LEU A 60 12.02 -6.02 8.64
CA LEU A 60 10.83 -6.81 8.96
C LEU A 60 10.93 -8.27 8.49
N ILE A 61 11.48 -8.50 7.29
CA ILE A 61 11.75 -9.84 6.76
C ILE A 61 12.70 -10.58 7.71
N LYS A 62 13.80 -9.93 8.10
CA LYS A 62 14.76 -10.51 9.03
C LYS A 62 14.13 -10.87 10.39
N GLU A 63 13.30 -9.98 10.92
CA GLU A 63 12.58 -10.22 12.17
C GLU A 63 11.62 -11.42 12.05
N ALA A 64 10.85 -11.51 10.96
CA ALA A 64 9.96 -12.64 10.70
C ALA A 64 10.75 -13.96 10.59
N GLN A 65 11.90 -13.94 9.93
CA GLN A 65 12.79 -15.10 9.85
C GLN A 65 13.32 -15.53 11.23
N GLU A 66 13.69 -14.58 12.09
CA GLU A 66 14.14 -14.87 13.46
C GLU A 66 13.01 -15.49 14.30
N TYR A 67 11.78 -14.99 14.20
CA TYR A 67 10.63 -15.57 14.88
C TYR A 67 10.27 -16.98 14.37
N MET A 68 10.57 -17.29 13.12
CA MET A 68 10.34 -18.61 12.54
C MET A 68 11.35 -19.67 13.02
N LYS A 69 12.60 -19.29 13.31
CA LYS A 69 13.69 -20.24 13.66
C LYS A 69 13.37 -21.26 14.77
N PRO A 70 12.73 -20.85 15.89
CA PRO A 70 12.44 -21.79 16.98
C PRO A 70 11.20 -22.64 16.73
N LEU A 71 10.46 -22.44 15.64
CA LEU A 71 9.20 -23.13 15.35
C LEU A 71 9.46 -24.44 14.59
N SER A 72 8.63 -25.45 14.85
CA SER A 72 8.65 -26.74 14.18
C SER A 72 7.39 -26.91 13.32
N ASP A 73 7.55 -27.27 12.06
CA ASP A 73 6.45 -27.54 11.13
C ASP A 73 5.74 -28.88 11.41
N THR A 74 6.32 -29.72 12.28
CA THR A 74 5.69 -30.97 12.74
C THR A 74 4.69 -30.75 13.88
N GLU A 75 4.70 -29.60 14.50
CA GLU A 75 3.78 -29.23 15.58
C GLU A 75 2.58 -28.44 15.02
N PRO A 76 1.34 -28.97 15.09
CA PRO A 76 0.18 -28.33 14.47
C PRO A 76 -0.03 -26.87 14.88
N ASP A 77 0.12 -26.55 16.16
CA ASP A 77 -0.05 -25.18 16.69
C ASP A 77 1.02 -24.20 16.22
N GLN A 78 2.12 -24.69 15.63
CA GLN A 78 3.23 -23.90 15.15
C GLN A 78 3.22 -23.77 13.62
N ALA A 79 2.60 -24.72 12.93
CA ALA A 79 2.50 -24.72 11.47
C ALA A 79 1.81 -23.45 10.94
N ASP A 80 0.68 -23.07 11.54
CA ASP A 80 -0.04 -21.84 11.17
C ASP A 80 0.80 -20.58 11.36
N LYS A 81 1.63 -20.54 12.41
CA LYS A 81 2.55 -19.40 12.65
C LYS A 81 3.64 -19.35 11.60
N ILE A 82 4.20 -20.51 11.22
CA ILE A 82 5.21 -20.60 10.17
C ILE A 82 4.62 -20.12 8.83
N ASP A 83 3.41 -20.55 8.49
CA ASP A 83 2.74 -20.13 7.25
C ASP A 83 2.41 -18.64 7.25
N PHE A 84 2.02 -18.09 8.40
CA PHE A 84 1.85 -16.64 8.56
C PHE A 84 3.14 -15.86 8.30
N TYR A 85 4.26 -16.29 8.91
CA TYR A 85 5.55 -15.62 8.68
C TYR A 85 6.05 -15.79 7.25
N ARG A 86 5.88 -16.96 6.65
CA ARG A 86 6.21 -17.18 5.22
C ARG A 86 5.39 -16.27 4.31
N GLY A 87 4.08 -16.19 4.51
CA GLY A 87 3.19 -15.30 3.77
C GLY A 87 3.59 -13.83 3.93
N SER A 88 3.92 -13.42 5.17
CA SER A 88 4.38 -12.06 5.45
C SER A 88 5.70 -11.73 4.73
N ILE A 89 6.66 -12.66 4.72
CA ILE A 89 7.93 -12.50 4.00
C ILE A 89 7.68 -12.34 2.50
N ILE A 90 6.86 -13.20 1.90
CA ILE A 90 6.51 -13.13 0.47
C ILE A 90 5.87 -11.78 0.13
N SER A 91 4.96 -11.29 0.95
CA SER A 91 4.31 -9.99 0.75
C SER A 91 5.31 -8.83 0.82
N MET A 92 6.21 -8.85 1.79
CA MET A 92 7.25 -7.82 1.94
C MET A 92 8.28 -7.86 0.80
N GLU A 93 8.68 -9.04 0.35
CA GLU A 93 9.54 -9.21 -0.84
C GLU A 93 8.86 -8.69 -2.10
N ALA A 94 7.55 -8.93 -2.27
CA ALA A 94 6.76 -8.41 -3.38
C ALA A 94 6.73 -6.88 -3.38
N MET A 95 6.63 -6.24 -2.22
CA MET A 95 6.75 -4.78 -2.10
C MET A 95 8.12 -4.27 -2.52
N GLY A 96 9.18 -4.98 -2.17
CA GLY A 96 10.54 -4.67 -2.65
C GLY A 96 10.66 -4.77 -4.18
N ILE A 97 10.08 -5.81 -4.78
CA ILE A 97 10.04 -5.98 -6.25
C ILE A 97 9.24 -4.84 -6.89
N TYR A 98 8.08 -4.48 -6.32
CA TYR A 98 7.28 -3.36 -6.81
C TYR A 98 8.07 -2.05 -6.76
N SER A 99 8.74 -1.75 -5.66
CA SER A 99 9.54 -0.54 -5.50
C SER A 99 10.66 -0.44 -6.55
N ARG A 100 11.38 -1.54 -6.84
CA ARG A 100 12.39 -1.60 -7.92
C ARG A 100 11.80 -1.39 -9.30
N ARG A 101 10.59 -1.88 -9.57
CA ARG A 101 9.90 -1.63 -10.85
C ARG A 101 9.57 -0.14 -11.00
N VAL A 102 9.10 0.52 -9.93
CA VAL A 102 8.88 1.97 -9.94
C VAL A 102 10.19 2.73 -10.18
N ALA A 103 11.29 2.30 -9.52
CA ALA A 103 12.61 2.85 -9.77
C ALA A 103 13.02 2.77 -11.24
N GLN A 104 12.78 1.63 -11.90
CA GLN A 104 13.10 1.46 -13.31
C GLN A 104 12.27 2.38 -14.21
N VAL A 105 10.97 2.48 -13.95
CA VAL A 105 10.08 3.40 -14.69
C VAL A 105 10.55 4.86 -14.56
N ALA A 106 10.96 5.25 -13.35
CA ALA A 106 11.49 6.60 -13.12
C ALA A 106 12.81 6.85 -13.87
N ARG A 107 13.74 5.87 -13.92
CA ARG A 107 14.97 5.94 -14.70
C ARG A 107 14.69 6.09 -16.20
N ASP A 108 13.78 5.28 -16.72
CA ASP A 108 13.40 5.32 -18.14
C ASP A 108 12.76 6.66 -18.51
N ALA A 109 11.95 7.23 -17.61
CA ALA A 109 11.39 8.56 -17.79
C ALA A 109 12.48 9.65 -17.73
N ALA A 110 13.44 9.55 -16.81
CA ALA A 110 14.55 10.49 -16.70
C ALA A 110 15.39 10.56 -17.98
N GLN A 111 15.64 9.40 -18.63
CA GLN A 111 16.39 9.33 -19.89
C GLN A 111 15.67 10.05 -21.06
N LYS A 112 14.33 10.12 -21.01
CA LYS A 112 13.51 10.74 -22.05
C LYS A 112 13.18 12.21 -21.76
N THR A 113 13.50 12.69 -20.56
CA THR A 113 13.17 14.04 -20.11
C THR A 113 14.30 15.02 -20.48
N PRO A 114 14.03 16.04 -21.32
CA PRO A 114 15.04 17.00 -21.76
C PRO A 114 15.33 18.06 -20.68
N GLU A 115 14.39 18.33 -19.80
CA GLU A 115 14.51 19.36 -18.76
C GLU A 115 15.37 18.85 -17.61
N ALA A 116 16.46 19.53 -17.33
CA ALA A 116 17.47 19.08 -16.34
C ALA A 116 16.92 18.96 -14.92
N LYS A 117 16.06 19.89 -14.48
CA LYS A 117 15.45 19.86 -13.15
C LYS A 117 14.60 18.61 -12.99
N ARG A 118 13.67 18.39 -13.95
CA ARG A 118 12.76 17.24 -13.91
C ARG A 118 13.50 15.92 -14.04
N LYS A 119 14.54 15.86 -14.86
CA LYS A 119 15.42 14.70 -14.97
C LYS A 119 16.04 14.34 -13.61
N ALA A 120 16.62 15.34 -12.92
CA ALA A 120 17.22 15.13 -11.59
C ALA A 120 16.19 14.67 -10.55
N GLU A 121 14.98 15.21 -10.56
CA GLU A 121 13.88 14.75 -9.70
C GLU A 121 13.55 13.26 -9.95
N LEU A 122 13.42 12.85 -11.21
CA LEU A 122 13.13 11.46 -11.58
C LEU A 122 14.28 10.51 -11.19
N GLU A 123 15.52 10.93 -11.35
CA GLU A 123 16.69 10.18 -10.88
C GLU A 123 16.71 10.03 -9.35
N LYS A 124 16.33 11.09 -8.61
CA LYS A 124 16.19 11.02 -7.14
C LYS A 124 15.05 10.10 -6.74
N ILE A 125 13.89 10.16 -7.40
CA ILE A 125 12.76 9.24 -7.16
C ILE A 125 13.20 7.80 -7.40
N ALA A 126 13.93 7.54 -8.47
CA ALA A 126 14.43 6.21 -8.77
C ALA A 126 15.40 5.68 -7.70
N ALA A 127 16.34 6.53 -7.26
CA ALA A 127 17.27 6.18 -6.20
C ALA A 127 16.56 5.91 -4.87
N ASN A 128 15.57 6.71 -4.52
CA ASN A 128 14.74 6.49 -3.33
C ASN A 128 14.01 5.15 -3.40
N CYS A 129 13.34 4.86 -4.51
CA CYS A 129 12.62 3.59 -4.70
C CYS A 129 13.54 2.37 -4.63
N GLU A 130 14.76 2.47 -5.16
CA GLU A 130 15.75 1.40 -5.08
C GLU A 130 16.17 1.12 -3.64
N TRP A 131 16.44 2.19 -2.86
CA TRP A 131 16.78 2.10 -1.45
C TRP A 131 15.61 1.52 -0.63
N LEU A 132 14.42 2.08 -0.81
CA LEU A 132 13.20 1.70 -0.08
C LEU A 132 12.68 0.29 -0.43
N ALA A 133 13.29 -0.36 -1.43
CA ALA A 133 12.98 -1.76 -1.74
C ALA A 133 13.35 -2.72 -0.60
N THR A 134 14.27 -2.34 0.27
CA THR A 134 14.70 -3.15 1.42
C THR A 134 14.89 -2.31 2.68
N GLU A 135 15.42 -1.11 2.57
CA GLU A 135 15.90 -0.30 3.69
C GLU A 135 14.83 0.68 4.19
N PRO A 136 14.89 1.09 5.46
CA PRO A 136 14.04 2.16 5.98
C PRO A 136 14.38 3.51 5.37
N PRO A 137 13.45 4.48 5.33
CA PRO A 137 13.70 5.81 4.82
C PRO A 137 14.76 6.55 5.65
N ARG A 138 15.62 7.28 4.95
CA ARG A 138 16.72 8.07 5.55
C ARG A 138 16.38 9.54 5.68
N ASP A 139 15.45 10.01 4.84
CA ASP A 139 15.11 11.42 4.72
C ASP A 139 13.61 11.64 4.59
N PHE A 140 13.21 12.92 4.65
CA PHE A 140 11.81 13.33 4.59
C PHE A 140 11.13 12.95 3.27
N TRP A 141 11.84 13.07 2.15
CA TRP A 141 11.31 12.67 0.84
C TRP A 141 11.12 11.15 0.77
N GLU A 142 12.12 10.40 1.20
CA GLU A 142 12.03 8.93 1.25
C GLU A 142 10.88 8.46 2.16
N ALA A 143 10.67 9.11 3.30
CA ALA A 143 9.59 8.74 4.21
C ALA A 143 8.20 8.93 3.57
N ILE A 144 7.96 10.07 2.92
CA ILE A 144 6.71 10.32 2.18
C ILE A 144 6.56 9.33 1.03
N GLN A 145 7.60 9.09 0.26
CA GLN A 145 7.59 8.17 -0.87
C GLN A 145 7.35 6.74 -0.42
N PHE A 146 7.90 6.31 0.71
CA PHE A 146 7.67 4.99 1.28
C PHE A 146 6.22 4.80 1.72
N ILE A 147 5.64 5.79 2.43
CA ILE A 147 4.22 5.77 2.79
C ILE A 147 3.36 5.61 1.53
N TRP A 148 3.64 6.37 0.47
CA TRP A 148 2.89 6.27 -0.78
C TRP A 148 3.01 4.88 -1.44
N LEU A 149 4.22 4.33 -1.53
CA LEU A 149 4.44 2.99 -2.09
C LEU A 149 3.66 1.91 -1.32
N ILE A 150 3.62 2.02 0.01
CA ILE A 150 2.87 1.10 0.87
C ILE A 150 1.38 1.22 0.61
N LEU A 151 0.85 2.45 0.56
CA LEU A 151 -0.58 2.68 0.28
C LEU A 151 -0.99 2.06 -1.06
N VAL A 152 -0.19 2.26 -2.11
CA VAL A 152 -0.47 1.67 -3.43
C VAL A 152 -0.41 0.14 -3.39
N GLY A 153 0.58 -0.44 -2.69
CA GLY A 153 0.68 -1.89 -2.52
C GLY A 153 -0.52 -2.48 -1.80
N CYS A 154 -0.91 -1.88 -0.69
CA CYS A 154 -2.09 -2.29 0.07
C CYS A 154 -3.39 -2.17 -0.74
N MET A 155 -3.54 -1.10 -1.52
CA MET A 155 -4.69 -0.92 -2.41
C MET A 155 -4.73 -1.97 -3.51
N ALA A 156 -3.58 -2.29 -4.11
CA ALA A 156 -3.48 -3.30 -5.17
C ALA A 156 -3.80 -4.72 -4.65
N GLU A 157 -3.44 -5.03 -3.41
CA GLU A 157 -3.69 -6.33 -2.80
C GLU A 157 -5.12 -6.45 -2.25
N GLY A 158 -5.55 -5.49 -1.46
CA GLY A 158 -6.78 -5.59 -0.68
C GLY A 158 -7.97 -4.86 -1.26
N ASN A 159 -7.78 -3.97 -2.22
CA ASN A 159 -8.85 -3.11 -2.75
C ASN A 159 -9.75 -2.52 -1.64
N ALA A 160 -9.15 -2.15 -0.50
CA ALA A 160 -9.91 -1.61 0.62
C ALA A 160 -10.39 -0.18 0.35
N PRO A 161 -11.52 0.21 0.93
CA PRO A 161 -12.06 1.56 0.78
C PRO A 161 -11.18 2.62 1.44
N SER A 162 -10.35 2.24 2.41
CA SER A 162 -9.51 3.17 3.13
C SER A 162 -8.22 2.52 3.63
N TYR A 163 -7.10 3.21 3.36
CA TYR A 163 -5.83 2.95 4.00
C TYR A 163 -5.35 4.26 4.63
N SER A 164 -5.38 4.33 5.96
CA SER A 164 -5.12 5.59 6.66
C SER A 164 -3.65 5.78 6.96
N PRO A 165 -3.02 6.86 6.48
CA PRO A 165 -1.70 7.27 6.92
C PRO A 165 -1.65 7.67 8.41
N GLY A 166 -2.80 8.02 9.00
CA GLY A 166 -2.92 8.36 10.42
C GLY A 166 -2.22 9.67 10.78
N ARG A 167 -1.47 9.66 11.88
CA ARG A 167 -0.75 10.83 12.40
C ARG A 167 0.52 11.11 11.59
N VAL A 168 0.32 11.58 10.37
CA VAL A 168 1.41 11.88 9.40
C VAL A 168 2.34 12.95 9.95
N ASP A 169 1.83 13.91 10.68
CA ASP A 169 2.61 14.93 11.40
C ASP A 169 3.66 14.29 12.31
N GLN A 170 3.25 13.36 13.16
CA GLN A 170 4.15 12.68 14.10
C GLN A 170 5.11 11.70 13.40
N LEU A 171 4.63 11.02 12.36
CA LEU A 171 5.45 10.06 11.62
C LEU A 171 6.57 10.71 10.82
N LEU A 172 6.28 11.88 10.24
CA LEU A 172 7.22 12.60 9.38
C LEU A 172 8.08 13.60 10.15
N TRP A 173 7.66 14.02 11.36
CA TRP A 173 8.37 15.02 12.14
C TRP A 173 9.84 14.72 12.36
N PRO A 174 10.27 13.51 12.77
CA PRO A 174 11.70 13.23 12.99
C PRO A 174 12.56 13.43 11.75
N TYR A 175 12.02 13.08 10.57
CA TYR A 175 12.72 13.27 9.30
C TYR A 175 12.78 14.75 8.90
N PHE A 176 11.69 15.47 9.12
CA PHE A 176 11.62 16.91 8.84
C PHE A 176 12.56 17.69 9.75
N GLU A 177 12.45 17.52 11.07
CA GLU A 177 13.26 18.24 12.06
C GLU A 177 14.77 18.04 11.83
N ASN A 178 15.20 16.80 11.65
CA ASN A 178 16.61 16.50 11.38
C ASN A 178 17.11 17.20 10.12
N HIS A 179 16.36 17.12 9.03
CA HIS A 179 16.79 17.66 7.74
C HIS A 179 16.69 19.18 7.64
N ILE A 180 15.75 19.82 8.33
CA ILE A 180 15.71 21.29 8.46
C ILE A 180 16.92 21.78 9.27
N ASN A 181 17.22 21.15 10.40
CA ASN A 181 18.34 21.52 11.26
C ASN A 181 19.69 21.33 10.57
N GLU A 182 19.81 20.34 9.70
CA GLU A 182 21.00 20.07 8.90
C GLU A 182 21.07 20.90 7.61
N GLY A 183 20.06 21.70 7.31
CA GLY A 183 20.00 22.49 6.07
C GLY A 183 19.85 21.66 4.79
N LYS A 184 19.42 20.38 4.89
CA LYS A 184 19.26 19.46 3.78
C LYS A 184 17.92 19.63 3.04
N ILE A 185 16.93 20.23 3.70
CA ILE A 185 15.62 20.53 3.13
C ILE A 185 15.20 21.95 3.52
N THR A 186 14.42 22.60 2.67
CA THR A 186 13.76 23.87 2.99
C THR A 186 12.30 23.62 3.34
N VAL A 187 11.69 24.52 4.12
CA VAL A 187 10.25 24.46 4.43
C VAL A 187 9.41 24.46 3.15
N ALA A 188 9.80 25.30 2.17
CA ALA A 188 9.09 25.37 0.89
C ALA A 188 9.13 24.05 0.13
N PHE A 189 10.26 23.36 0.10
CA PHE A 189 10.36 22.06 -0.57
C PHE A 189 9.66 20.95 0.22
N ALA A 190 9.68 20.98 1.54
CA ALA A 190 8.90 20.05 2.36
C ALA A 190 7.40 20.22 2.12
N LEU A 191 6.93 21.45 2.00
CA LEU A 191 5.53 21.74 1.64
C LEU A 191 5.18 21.20 0.26
N GLU A 192 6.03 21.41 -0.76
CA GLU A 192 5.84 20.87 -2.11
C GLU A 192 5.69 19.34 -2.10
N LEU A 193 6.48 18.63 -1.28
CA LEU A 193 6.38 17.18 -1.14
C LEU A 193 5.06 16.74 -0.48
N ILE A 194 4.58 17.47 0.52
CA ILE A 194 3.28 17.19 1.15
C ILE A 194 2.13 17.46 0.16
N GLU A 195 2.18 18.56 -0.58
CA GLU A 195 1.19 18.87 -1.61
C GLU A 195 1.16 17.79 -2.69
N ALA A 196 2.33 17.34 -3.16
CA ALA A 196 2.43 16.22 -4.10
C ALA A 196 1.84 14.92 -3.53
N PHE A 197 2.06 14.64 -2.25
CA PHE A 197 1.46 13.49 -1.57
C PHE A 197 -0.07 13.59 -1.51
N CYS A 198 -0.62 14.76 -1.19
CA CYS A 198 -2.07 14.99 -1.19
C CYS A 198 -2.67 14.79 -2.60
N VAL A 199 -1.99 15.28 -3.65
CA VAL A 199 -2.42 15.03 -5.03
C VAL A 199 -2.40 13.53 -5.35
N LYS A 200 -1.35 12.82 -4.94
CA LYS A 200 -1.24 11.37 -5.13
C LYS A 200 -2.32 10.58 -4.41
N THR A 201 -2.69 10.94 -3.19
CA THR A 201 -3.80 10.29 -2.49
C THR A 201 -5.13 10.49 -3.22
N ALA A 202 -5.31 11.65 -3.88
CA ALA A 202 -6.47 11.92 -4.71
C ALA A 202 -6.51 11.13 -6.04
N GLU A 203 -5.38 10.60 -6.51
CA GLU A 203 -5.31 9.74 -7.70
C GLU A 203 -5.67 8.26 -7.41
N SER A 204 -5.79 7.89 -6.14
CA SER A 204 -6.09 6.51 -5.79
C SER A 204 -7.48 6.09 -6.26
N THR A 205 -7.61 4.87 -6.72
CA THR A 205 -8.84 4.34 -7.31
C THR A 205 -9.31 3.11 -6.54
N TRP A 206 -10.55 3.16 -6.08
CA TRP A 206 -11.24 2.01 -5.54
C TRP A 206 -11.99 1.29 -6.65
N LEU A 207 -11.66 0.02 -6.86
CA LEU A 207 -12.29 -0.80 -7.89
C LEU A 207 -13.58 -1.41 -7.34
N LEU A 208 -14.70 -1.05 -7.96
CA LEU A 208 -16.04 -1.47 -7.54
C LEU A 208 -16.74 -2.25 -8.65
N SER A 209 -17.67 -3.13 -8.25
CA SER A 209 -18.64 -3.69 -9.19
C SER A 209 -19.59 -2.60 -9.70
N GLU A 210 -20.29 -2.88 -10.80
CA GLU A 210 -21.29 -1.96 -11.37
C GLU A 210 -22.32 -1.52 -10.34
N ASN A 211 -22.85 -2.46 -9.54
CA ASN A 211 -23.85 -2.17 -8.52
C ASN A 211 -23.29 -1.28 -7.40
N ALA A 212 -22.10 -1.59 -6.89
CA ALA A 212 -21.46 -0.78 -5.86
C ALA A 212 -21.05 0.61 -6.40
N ALA A 213 -20.63 0.69 -7.65
CA ALA A 213 -20.29 1.96 -8.30
C ALA A 213 -21.49 2.92 -8.41
N MET A 214 -22.73 2.42 -8.50
CA MET A 214 -23.91 3.29 -8.48
C MET A 214 -24.04 4.10 -7.19
N TYR A 215 -23.55 3.58 -6.06
CA TYR A 215 -23.63 4.25 -4.76
C TYR A 215 -22.38 5.07 -4.44
N PHE A 216 -21.23 4.67 -4.99
CA PHE A 216 -19.92 5.23 -4.64
C PHE A 216 -19.19 5.86 -5.83
N ALA A 217 -19.83 5.97 -7.00
CA ALA A 217 -19.21 6.64 -8.15
C ALA A 217 -18.86 8.10 -7.80
N GLY A 218 -17.61 8.47 -8.04
CA GLY A 218 -17.08 9.79 -7.71
C GLY A 218 -16.51 9.94 -6.30
N TYR A 219 -16.65 8.93 -5.44
CA TYR A 219 -15.93 8.87 -4.18
C TYR A 219 -14.55 8.28 -4.40
N GLN A 220 -13.57 8.90 -3.78
CA GLN A 220 -12.21 8.36 -3.73
C GLN A 220 -12.03 7.50 -2.47
N PRO A 221 -11.05 6.56 -2.45
CA PRO A 221 -10.69 5.86 -1.23
C PRO A 221 -10.42 6.83 -0.10
N PHE A 222 -10.95 6.53 1.08
CA PHE A 222 -10.81 7.40 2.25
C PHE A 222 -9.41 7.21 2.85
N HIS A 223 -8.53 8.19 2.62
CA HIS A 223 -7.23 8.26 3.28
C HIS A 223 -7.32 9.25 4.43
N THR A 224 -7.51 8.75 5.64
CA THR A 224 -7.62 9.61 6.83
C THR A 224 -6.23 10.08 7.25
N LEU A 225 -5.99 11.37 7.09
CA LEU A 225 -4.82 12.07 7.57
C LEU A 225 -5.20 12.79 8.87
N ASN A 226 -4.43 12.56 9.93
CA ASN A 226 -4.54 13.29 11.19
C ASN A 226 -3.33 14.22 11.34
N VAL A 227 -3.57 15.43 11.79
CA VAL A 227 -2.56 16.45 12.07
C VAL A 227 -2.81 17.09 13.42
#